data_8ae9b9862594521d93a474e5f36d5fb5
#
_entry.id   8ae9b9862594521d93a474e5f36d5fb5
#
_cell.length_a   1.000
_cell.length_b   1.000
_cell.length_c   1.000
_cell.angle_alpha   90.00
_cell.angle_beta   90.00
_cell.angle_gamma   90.00
#
_symmetry.space_group_name_H-M   'P 1'
#
loop_
_entity.id
_entity.type
_entity.pdbx_description
1 polymer ?
#
loop_
_entity_poly.entity_id
_entity_poly.type
_entity_poly.pdbx_seq_one_letter_code
_entity_poly.pdbx_strand_id
1 'polypeptide(L)'
;MSTEPLPSVPAPSDFIREIVAGHVAEKRYAKIVTRFPPEPNGYLHIGHAKSICLNFGLARENNGQCNLRFDDTNPVKEDLEYVESITADVQWLIAGWAEHCLAFKPKGAHPARITSNSQPDYYLGPVAPAALTTEPFFASDYFDQLYEYALTLIRKGQAYVCDLTPEETEKYRGAPDQPGQESPFRHRSVAENLDLFQRMKAGEFPNGARSLRSKIDMTSPNMWLRDPLLYRIRHVTHHHAGDKWCIYPLYDYAHCLSDYLEGVTHSVCTLEFVDHRALYDWVLTSLDLPRTLPHQYEFAKLTPGYTLVSKRKLLTLVNEKVVTGWDDPRLPTLSGLRRRGIPASALRRFVTSVGVTKFDSLTDIAVFEHAVRDELNQVALRRLAVLQPIKLVLTNLAPDEVIECDATNNPQSETPTTRRVALTREVFIEADDFAEVPPPKFFRLKPGGEVRLKYACIIKCDELVKDATGRLTEIRCTADLTTRAGGPNVARKVKGTLHWVSASACIEAEVRLYDRLFTVPEPAAEEDFLKVINPQSLTVVTAKLEASLAEASANERYQFERLGYFALETKTAEPGRLIFNRTISLKDTWAK
;
A
#
# COMPACT_ATOMS: atom_id res chain seq x y z
N MET A 1 19.21 26.62 -7.78
CA MET A 1 19.86 25.30 -7.81
C MET A 1 19.13 24.49 -8.86
N SER A 2 19.79 24.20 -9.98
CA SER A 2 19.21 23.46 -11.10
C SER A 2 19.17 21.98 -10.74
N THR A 3 17.99 21.43 -10.57
CA THR A 3 17.78 20.00 -10.47
C THR A 3 17.90 19.39 -11.87
N GLU A 4 19.06 18.88 -12.22
CA GLU A 4 19.15 17.98 -13.37
C GLU A 4 18.30 16.74 -13.07
N PRO A 5 17.42 16.32 -13.99
CA PRO A 5 16.67 15.08 -13.81
C PRO A 5 17.64 13.91 -13.89
N LEU A 6 17.61 13.04 -12.87
CA LEU A 6 18.26 11.73 -12.92
C LEU A 6 17.90 11.05 -14.26
N PRO A 7 18.86 10.36 -14.94
CA PRO A 7 18.57 9.67 -16.18
C PRO A 7 17.44 8.68 -15.95
N SER A 8 16.32 8.93 -16.62
CA SER A 8 15.15 8.05 -16.56
C SER A 8 15.56 6.72 -17.18
N VAL A 9 15.68 5.68 -16.37
CA VAL A 9 15.60 4.31 -16.88
C VAL A 9 14.26 4.25 -17.62
N PRO A 10 14.23 3.90 -18.92
CA PRO A 10 12.96 3.79 -19.64
C PRO A 10 12.03 2.88 -18.84
N ALA A 11 10.79 3.32 -18.61
CA ALA A 11 9.80 2.45 -17.99
C ALA A 11 9.72 1.17 -18.83
N PRO A 12 9.70 -0.03 -18.22
CA PRO A 12 9.60 -1.26 -18.98
C PRO A 12 8.37 -1.19 -19.87
N SER A 13 8.55 -1.43 -21.18
CA SER A 13 7.45 -1.49 -22.13
C SER A 13 6.51 -2.63 -21.72
N ASP A 14 5.22 -2.34 -21.69
CA ASP A 14 4.16 -3.32 -21.50
C ASP A 14 3.01 -3.02 -22.46
N PHE A 15 2.13 -3.99 -22.65
CA PHE A 15 1.06 -3.89 -23.64
C PHE A 15 0.10 -2.70 -23.43
N ILE A 16 -0.10 -2.24 -22.19
CA ILE A 16 -0.93 -1.05 -21.91
C ILE A 16 -0.19 0.22 -22.33
N ARG A 17 1.10 0.34 -22.00
CA ARG A 17 1.94 1.45 -22.44
C ARG A 17 2.05 1.52 -23.95
N GLU A 18 2.15 0.38 -24.64
CA GLU A 18 2.16 0.32 -26.11
C GLU A 18 0.83 0.83 -26.71
N ILE A 19 -0.31 0.44 -26.14
CA ILE A 19 -1.64 0.95 -26.55
C ILE A 19 -1.72 2.48 -26.35
N VAL A 20 -1.32 2.97 -25.18
CA VAL A 20 -1.34 4.41 -24.88
C VAL A 20 -0.42 5.18 -25.84
N ALA A 21 0.80 4.68 -26.10
CA ALA A 21 1.73 5.29 -27.03
C ALA A 21 1.16 5.36 -28.47
N GLY A 22 0.46 4.30 -28.91
CA GLY A 22 -0.27 4.31 -30.18
C GLY A 22 -1.33 5.43 -30.24
N HIS A 23 -2.16 5.54 -29.20
CA HIS A 23 -3.21 6.58 -29.14
C HIS A 23 -2.63 8.00 -29.05
N VAL A 24 -1.48 8.19 -28.42
CA VAL A 24 -0.76 9.48 -28.41
C VAL A 24 -0.23 9.81 -29.80
N ALA A 25 0.37 8.85 -30.51
CA ALA A 25 0.86 9.03 -31.87
C ALA A 25 -0.27 9.37 -32.86
N GLU A 26 -1.42 8.74 -32.71
CA GLU A 26 -2.64 8.98 -33.50
C GLU A 26 -3.36 10.29 -33.10
N LYS A 27 -2.94 10.95 -32.01
CA LYS A 27 -3.63 12.13 -31.44
C LYS A 27 -5.12 11.85 -31.14
N ARG A 28 -5.42 10.62 -30.72
CA ARG A 28 -6.79 10.17 -30.44
C ARG A 28 -7.45 10.95 -29.31
N TYR A 29 -6.66 11.37 -28.32
CA TYR A 29 -7.07 12.17 -27.17
C TYR A 29 -6.19 13.40 -27.04
N ALA A 30 -6.78 14.52 -26.62
CA ALA A 30 -6.04 15.77 -26.37
C ALA A 30 -5.07 15.64 -25.17
N LYS A 31 -5.44 14.81 -24.19
CA LYS A 31 -4.68 14.53 -22.96
C LYS A 31 -4.96 13.10 -22.52
N ILE A 32 -3.97 12.42 -21.98
CA ILE A 32 -4.17 11.12 -21.34
C ILE A 32 -4.72 11.33 -19.94
N VAL A 33 -5.89 10.77 -19.67
CA VAL A 33 -6.55 10.81 -18.36
C VAL A 33 -6.86 9.39 -17.93
N THR A 34 -6.32 9.02 -16.79
CA THR A 34 -6.60 7.76 -16.11
C THR A 34 -7.35 8.01 -14.79
N ARG A 35 -7.70 6.99 -14.06
CA ARG A 35 -8.29 7.12 -12.73
C ARG A 35 -7.95 5.92 -11.84
N PHE A 36 -7.93 6.15 -10.54
CA PHE A 36 -7.96 5.10 -9.53
C PHE A 36 -9.30 5.20 -8.79
N PRO A 37 -10.24 4.23 -8.99
CA PRO A 37 -11.62 4.33 -8.51
C PRO A 37 -11.91 3.34 -7.36
N PRO A 38 -11.35 3.50 -6.16
CA PRO A 38 -11.63 2.60 -5.06
C PRO A 38 -13.07 2.75 -4.55
N GLU A 39 -13.70 1.63 -4.15
CA GLU A 39 -14.91 1.64 -3.34
C GLU A 39 -14.52 2.01 -1.89
N PRO A 40 -15.18 3.01 -1.24
CA PRO A 40 -14.83 3.46 0.11
C PRO A 40 -15.37 2.52 1.19
N ASN A 41 -14.98 1.25 1.14
CA ASN A 41 -15.49 0.17 1.98
C ASN A 41 -14.40 -0.60 2.74
N GLY A 42 -13.14 -0.15 2.69
CA GLY A 42 -12.00 -0.78 3.38
C GLY A 42 -10.67 -0.12 3.06
N TYR A 43 -9.64 -0.53 3.78
CA TYR A 43 -8.28 -0.03 3.60
C TYR A 43 -7.64 -0.58 2.33
N LEU A 44 -6.80 0.24 1.68
CA LEU A 44 -5.99 -0.20 0.55
C LEU A 44 -4.90 -1.19 1.01
N HIS A 45 -4.56 -2.12 0.13
CA HIS A 45 -3.51 -3.10 0.36
C HIS A 45 -2.49 -3.13 -0.79
N ILE A 46 -1.41 -3.87 -0.62
CA ILE A 46 -0.32 -3.98 -1.59
C ILE A 46 -0.79 -4.32 -3.02
N GLY A 47 -1.90 -5.06 -3.17
CA GLY A 47 -2.51 -5.32 -4.48
C GLY A 47 -2.96 -4.06 -5.20
N HIS A 48 -3.54 -3.09 -4.45
CA HIS A 48 -3.96 -1.79 -5.01
C HIS A 48 -2.77 -0.93 -5.42
N ALA A 49 -1.59 -1.10 -4.80
CA ALA A 49 -0.40 -0.37 -5.19
C ALA A 49 -0.04 -0.56 -6.66
N LYS A 50 -0.27 -1.76 -7.24
CA LYS A 50 -0.04 -2.02 -8.67
C LYS A 50 -0.96 -1.18 -9.54
N SER A 51 -2.25 -1.09 -9.21
CA SER A 51 -3.21 -0.26 -9.94
C SER A 51 -2.89 1.23 -9.83
N ILE A 52 -2.56 1.70 -8.62
CA ILE A 52 -2.17 3.11 -8.40
C ILE A 52 -0.92 3.44 -9.21
N CYS A 53 0.14 2.64 -9.09
CA CYS A 53 1.40 2.88 -9.80
C CYS A 53 1.23 2.82 -11.32
N LEU A 54 0.37 1.96 -11.85
CA LEU A 54 0.10 1.89 -13.28
C LEU A 54 -0.67 3.12 -13.77
N ASN A 55 -1.78 3.47 -13.13
CA ASN A 55 -2.61 4.61 -13.54
C ASN A 55 -1.86 5.94 -13.42
N PHE A 56 -1.21 6.19 -12.28
CA PHE A 56 -0.40 7.39 -12.08
C PHE A 56 0.87 7.40 -12.94
N GLY A 57 1.47 6.22 -13.19
CA GLY A 57 2.62 6.07 -14.10
C GLY A 57 2.27 6.47 -15.54
N LEU A 58 1.16 5.96 -16.08
CA LEU A 58 0.67 6.33 -17.41
C LEU A 58 0.39 7.82 -17.52
N ALA A 59 -0.24 8.42 -16.50
CA ALA A 59 -0.49 9.85 -16.46
C ALA A 59 0.84 10.64 -16.47
N ARG A 60 1.78 10.29 -15.60
CA ARG A 60 3.09 10.93 -15.47
C ARG A 60 3.91 10.85 -16.76
N GLU A 61 3.99 9.67 -17.38
CA GLU A 61 4.77 9.39 -18.59
C GLU A 61 4.25 10.19 -19.82
N ASN A 62 2.97 10.57 -19.80
CA ASN A 62 2.30 11.27 -20.91
C ASN A 62 1.88 12.72 -20.57
N ASN A 63 2.45 13.32 -19.52
CA ASN A 63 2.04 14.65 -19.05
C ASN A 63 0.52 14.75 -18.85
N GLY A 64 -0.07 13.68 -18.41
CA GLY A 64 -1.49 13.47 -18.27
C GLY A 64 -1.98 13.75 -16.85
N GLN A 65 -3.09 13.09 -16.51
CA GLN A 65 -3.80 13.27 -15.24
C GLN A 65 -4.33 11.94 -14.77
N CYS A 66 -4.40 11.75 -13.43
CA CYS A 66 -5.06 10.61 -12.81
C CYS A 66 -6.06 11.11 -11.75
N ASN A 67 -7.32 10.77 -11.93
CA ASN A 67 -8.38 11.13 -11.01
C ASN A 67 -8.43 10.13 -9.85
N LEU A 68 -8.50 10.62 -8.60
CA LEU A 68 -8.94 9.81 -7.49
C LEU A 68 -10.46 9.94 -7.39
N ARG A 69 -11.18 8.86 -7.74
CA ARG A 69 -12.64 8.82 -7.68
C ARG A 69 -13.11 7.71 -6.76
N PHE A 70 -13.92 8.03 -5.79
CA PHE A 70 -14.61 7.04 -4.99
C PHE A 70 -15.82 6.49 -5.75
N ASP A 71 -15.85 5.16 -5.90
CA ASP A 71 -17.01 4.45 -6.41
C ASP A 71 -17.99 4.18 -5.27
N ASP A 72 -18.74 5.20 -4.93
CA ASP A 72 -19.68 5.24 -3.81
C ASP A 72 -21.13 4.99 -4.25
N THR A 73 -21.34 3.98 -5.09
CA THR A 73 -22.68 3.59 -5.58
C THR A 73 -23.46 2.69 -4.62
N ASN A 74 -22.85 2.22 -3.53
CA ASN A 74 -23.44 1.31 -2.57
C ASN A 74 -23.56 1.91 -1.17
N PRO A 75 -24.67 2.59 -0.83
CA PRO A 75 -24.80 3.39 0.40
C PRO A 75 -24.72 2.59 1.71
N VAL A 76 -24.73 1.26 1.66
CA VAL A 76 -24.79 0.40 2.88
C VAL A 76 -23.41 0.04 3.43
N LYS A 77 -22.34 0.24 2.65
CA LYS A 77 -21.00 -0.28 2.97
C LYS A 77 -19.91 0.78 3.10
N GLU A 78 -20.26 2.03 2.90
CA GLU A 78 -19.34 3.14 2.72
C GLU A 78 -19.19 3.94 4.01
N ASP A 79 -17.93 4.33 4.33
CA ASP A 79 -17.61 5.08 5.54
C ASP A 79 -16.56 6.16 5.23
N LEU A 80 -16.72 7.31 5.88
CA LEU A 80 -15.79 8.45 5.76
C LEU A 80 -14.37 8.10 6.20
N GLU A 81 -14.21 7.22 7.19
CA GLU A 81 -12.90 6.71 7.63
C GLU A 81 -12.12 6.10 6.46
N TYR A 82 -12.80 5.35 5.59
CA TYR A 82 -12.14 4.74 4.42
C TYR A 82 -11.77 5.78 3.37
N VAL A 83 -12.60 6.80 3.15
CA VAL A 83 -12.29 7.91 2.23
C VAL A 83 -10.99 8.61 2.65
N GLU A 84 -10.87 8.94 3.94
CA GLU A 84 -9.68 9.60 4.49
C GLU A 84 -8.44 8.71 4.40
N SER A 85 -8.56 7.44 4.82
CA SER A 85 -7.46 6.48 4.78
C SER A 85 -6.96 6.22 3.35
N ILE A 86 -7.87 6.00 2.40
CA ILE A 86 -7.56 5.76 1.00
C ILE A 86 -6.86 6.99 0.40
N THR A 87 -7.39 8.18 0.65
CA THR A 87 -6.80 9.43 0.16
C THR A 87 -5.36 9.60 0.68
N ALA A 88 -5.15 9.41 1.98
CA ALA A 88 -3.82 9.49 2.58
C ALA A 88 -2.84 8.43 2.04
N ASP A 89 -3.31 7.21 1.79
CA ASP A 89 -2.49 6.12 1.25
C ASP A 89 -2.10 6.37 -0.22
N VAL A 90 -3.02 6.87 -1.04
CA VAL A 90 -2.72 7.27 -2.43
C VAL A 90 -1.70 8.39 -2.44
N GLN A 91 -1.93 9.48 -1.68
CA GLN A 91 -1.01 10.61 -1.59
C GLN A 91 0.39 10.18 -1.13
N TRP A 92 0.47 9.30 -0.11
CA TRP A 92 1.75 8.75 0.35
C TRP A 92 2.46 7.96 -0.75
N LEU A 93 1.73 7.12 -1.49
CA LEU A 93 2.35 6.26 -2.50
C LEU A 93 2.88 7.04 -3.71
N ILE A 94 2.24 8.17 -4.08
CA ILE A 94 2.63 8.99 -5.24
C ILE A 94 3.55 10.17 -4.88
N ALA A 95 3.73 10.48 -3.60
CA ALA A 95 4.53 11.62 -3.13
C ALA A 95 5.95 11.60 -3.72
N GLY A 96 6.43 12.78 -4.16
CA GLY A 96 7.73 12.96 -4.79
C GLY A 96 7.90 12.24 -6.14
N TRP A 97 6.84 11.65 -6.70
CA TRP A 97 6.92 10.87 -7.94
C TRP A 97 5.87 11.28 -8.99
N ALA A 98 4.59 11.19 -8.67
CA ALA A 98 3.50 11.46 -9.59
C ALA A 98 2.38 12.31 -8.95
N GLU A 99 2.66 13.00 -7.85
CA GLU A 99 1.71 13.83 -7.13
C GLU A 99 1.14 14.98 -7.99
N HIS A 100 1.95 15.50 -8.92
CA HIS A 100 1.52 16.52 -9.88
C HIS A 100 0.49 16.03 -10.90
N CYS A 101 0.26 14.72 -11.01
CA CYS A 101 -0.77 14.12 -11.87
C CYS A 101 -2.10 13.93 -11.13
N LEU A 102 -2.12 14.01 -9.79
CA LEU A 102 -3.34 13.80 -9.02
C LEU A 102 -4.33 14.93 -9.26
N ALA A 103 -5.53 14.57 -9.70
CA ALA A 103 -6.61 15.50 -9.91
C ALA A 103 -7.66 15.41 -8.79
N PHE A 104 -8.01 16.58 -8.29
CA PHE A 104 -9.15 16.81 -7.40
C PHE A 104 -10.10 17.83 -8.05
N LYS A 105 -11.38 17.81 -7.65
CA LYS A 105 -12.35 18.84 -8.00
C LYS A 105 -12.49 19.86 -6.85
N PRO A 106 -12.94 21.10 -7.14
CA PRO A 106 -13.36 22.01 -6.08
C PRO A 106 -14.49 21.39 -5.26
N LYS A 107 -14.45 21.56 -3.92
CA LYS A 107 -15.46 21.00 -3.01
C LYS A 107 -16.86 21.50 -3.35
N GLY A 108 -17.80 20.56 -3.50
CA GLY A 108 -19.19 20.84 -3.87
C GLY A 108 -19.38 21.19 -5.36
N ALA A 109 -18.32 21.16 -6.17
CA ALA A 109 -18.46 21.32 -7.60
C ALA A 109 -19.09 20.07 -8.21
N HIS A 110 -20.22 20.25 -8.89
CA HIS A 110 -20.79 19.22 -9.76
C HIS A 110 -20.24 19.43 -11.18
N PRO A 111 -19.85 18.38 -11.89
CA PRO A 111 -19.41 18.50 -13.26
C PRO A 111 -20.52 19.16 -14.07
N ALA A 112 -20.19 20.23 -14.77
CA ALA A 112 -21.13 20.92 -15.65
C ALA A 112 -21.67 19.91 -16.67
N ARG A 113 -22.95 20.04 -17.05
CA ARG A 113 -23.57 19.27 -18.11
C ARG A 113 -22.70 19.37 -19.36
N ILE A 114 -22.07 18.26 -19.76
CA ILE A 114 -21.11 18.26 -20.84
C ILE A 114 -21.86 18.43 -22.16
N THR A 115 -21.78 19.63 -22.71
CA THR A 115 -22.44 20.00 -23.98
C THR A 115 -21.44 20.15 -25.14
N SER A 116 -20.12 20.00 -24.88
CA SER A 116 -19.06 20.22 -25.87
C SER A 116 -17.99 19.14 -25.83
N ASN A 117 -17.15 19.06 -26.87
CA ASN A 117 -16.00 18.15 -26.96
C ASN A 117 -14.81 18.54 -26.06
N SER A 118 -14.89 19.60 -25.28
CA SER A 118 -13.85 19.98 -24.33
C SER A 118 -13.82 19.06 -23.12
N GLN A 119 -12.62 18.68 -22.68
CA GLN A 119 -12.43 18.00 -21.40
C GLN A 119 -12.71 19.01 -20.27
N PRO A 120 -13.30 18.56 -19.14
CA PRO A 120 -13.48 19.43 -17.99
C PRO A 120 -12.12 19.90 -17.45
N ASP A 121 -12.00 21.19 -17.11
CA ASP A 121 -10.85 21.72 -16.39
C ASP A 121 -11.00 21.40 -14.89
N TYR A 122 -10.18 20.47 -14.41
CA TYR A 122 -10.07 20.15 -13.00
C TYR A 122 -8.75 20.62 -12.44
N TYR A 123 -8.75 20.87 -11.13
CA TYR A 123 -7.53 21.21 -10.41
C TYR A 123 -6.56 20.02 -10.42
N LEU A 124 -5.29 20.27 -10.77
CA LEU A 124 -4.22 19.27 -10.76
C LEU A 124 -3.17 19.65 -9.70
N GLY A 125 -2.77 18.67 -8.88
CA GLY A 125 -1.65 18.79 -7.97
C GLY A 125 -2.00 18.62 -6.49
N PRO A 126 -0.97 18.47 -5.64
CA PRO A 126 -1.13 18.15 -4.22
C PRO A 126 -1.58 19.33 -3.36
N VAL A 127 -1.49 20.54 -3.88
CA VAL A 127 -1.80 21.77 -3.14
C VAL A 127 -2.78 22.61 -3.96
N ALA A 128 -4.01 22.70 -3.46
CA ALA A 128 -4.94 23.71 -3.93
C ALA A 128 -4.38 25.11 -3.67
N PRO A 129 -4.64 26.11 -4.53
CA PRO A 129 -4.51 27.50 -4.12
C PRO A 129 -5.20 27.70 -2.77
N ALA A 130 -4.57 28.41 -1.85
CA ALA A 130 -5.03 28.55 -0.44
C ALA A 130 -6.49 29.03 -0.27
N ALA A 131 -7.13 29.50 -1.35
CA ALA A 131 -8.51 29.94 -1.41
C ALA A 131 -9.52 28.84 -1.84
N LEU A 132 -9.07 27.66 -2.28
CA LEU A 132 -9.94 26.59 -2.79
C LEU A 132 -9.81 25.34 -1.93
N THR A 133 -10.90 24.94 -1.29
CA THR A 133 -11.03 23.60 -0.74
C THR A 133 -11.31 22.62 -1.90
N THR A 134 -10.53 21.55 -1.97
CA THR A 134 -10.69 20.51 -2.98
C THR A 134 -11.06 19.18 -2.34
N GLU A 135 -11.67 18.30 -3.13
CA GLU A 135 -12.05 16.96 -2.71
C GLU A 135 -11.84 15.96 -3.87
N PRO A 136 -11.72 14.65 -3.58
CA PRO A 136 -11.77 13.61 -4.61
C PRO A 136 -13.08 13.65 -5.40
N PHE A 137 -13.12 12.94 -6.53
CA PHE A 137 -14.35 12.70 -7.25
C PHE A 137 -15.16 11.60 -6.57
N PHE A 138 -16.48 11.68 -6.68
CA PHE A 138 -17.40 10.66 -6.17
C PHE A 138 -18.36 10.25 -7.29
N ALA A 139 -18.67 8.96 -7.41
CA ALA A 139 -19.68 8.50 -8.36
C ALA A 139 -21.06 9.10 -8.05
N SER A 140 -21.34 9.36 -6.78
CA SER A 140 -22.56 10.01 -6.31
C SER A 140 -22.70 11.47 -6.76
N ASP A 141 -21.62 12.16 -7.13
CA ASP A 141 -21.70 13.50 -7.74
C ASP A 141 -22.47 13.50 -9.05
N TYR A 142 -22.52 12.36 -9.74
CA TYR A 142 -23.11 12.20 -11.05
C TYR A 142 -24.50 11.60 -11.04
N PHE A 143 -25.10 11.30 -9.89
CA PHE A 143 -26.39 10.59 -9.80
C PHE A 143 -27.51 11.27 -10.59
N ASP A 144 -27.58 12.61 -10.59
CA ASP A 144 -28.55 13.33 -11.41
C ASP A 144 -28.35 13.06 -12.92
N GLN A 145 -27.09 13.11 -13.39
CA GLN A 145 -26.77 12.88 -14.79
C GLN A 145 -26.96 11.41 -15.18
N LEU A 146 -26.58 10.47 -14.30
CA LEU A 146 -26.81 9.04 -14.50
C LEU A 146 -28.30 8.73 -14.61
N TYR A 147 -29.14 9.39 -13.82
CA TYR A 147 -30.59 9.27 -13.90
C TYR A 147 -31.14 9.75 -15.26
N GLU A 148 -30.69 10.89 -15.77
CA GLU A 148 -31.07 11.39 -17.09
C GLU A 148 -30.63 10.45 -18.23
N TYR A 149 -29.44 9.87 -18.14
CA TYR A 149 -28.99 8.85 -19.08
C TYR A 149 -29.84 7.58 -19.01
N ALA A 150 -30.29 7.15 -17.83
CA ALA A 150 -31.21 6.03 -17.68
C ALA A 150 -32.58 6.31 -18.34
N LEU A 151 -33.14 7.53 -18.15
CA LEU A 151 -34.35 7.96 -18.87
C LEU A 151 -34.14 7.95 -20.39
N THR A 152 -32.94 8.30 -20.88
CA THR A 152 -32.61 8.25 -22.29
C THR A 152 -32.59 6.82 -22.82
N LEU A 153 -31.99 5.86 -22.11
CA LEU A 153 -32.05 4.43 -22.47
C LEU A 153 -33.48 3.91 -22.51
N ILE A 154 -34.35 4.29 -21.57
CA ILE A 154 -35.75 3.93 -21.59
C ILE A 154 -36.45 4.50 -22.82
N ARG A 155 -36.28 5.80 -23.14
CA ARG A 155 -36.86 6.44 -24.35
C ARG A 155 -36.43 5.76 -25.65
N LYS A 156 -35.20 5.24 -25.70
CA LYS A 156 -34.67 4.46 -26.84
C LYS A 156 -35.16 3.01 -26.84
N GLY A 157 -35.92 2.56 -25.83
CA GLY A 157 -36.36 1.17 -25.72
C GLY A 157 -35.24 0.18 -25.36
N GLN A 158 -34.12 0.70 -24.85
CA GLN A 158 -32.92 -0.07 -24.47
C GLN A 158 -32.86 -0.39 -22.96
N ALA A 159 -33.81 0.07 -22.17
CA ALA A 159 -33.97 -0.27 -20.76
C ALA A 159 -35.45 -0.42 -20.39
N TYR A 160 -35.73 -1.26 -19.40
CA TYR A 160 -37.08 -1.53 -18.91
C TYR A 160 -37.10 -1.75 -17.40
N VAL A 161 -38.24 -1.39 -16.75
CA VAL A 161 -38.48 -1.69 -15.35
C VAL A 161 -38.93 -3.14 -15.19
N CYS A 162 -38.28 -3.88 -14.33
CA CYS A 162 -38.49 -5.29 -14.06
C CYS A 162 -38.96 -5.50 -12.61
N ASP A 163 -40.02 -6.29 -12.44
CA ASP A 163 -40.59 -6.58 -11.12
C ASP A 163 -40.18 -7.97 -10.59
N LEU A 164 -39.25 -8.65 -11.25
CA LEU A 164 -38.65 -9.91 -10.76
C LEU A 164 -37.86 -9.66 -9.47
N THR A 165 -38.01 -10.58 -8.52
CA THR A 165 -37.16 -10.62 -7.32
C THR A 165 -35.70 -10.93 -7.71
N PRO A 166 -34.72 -10.73 -6.81
CA PRO A 166 -33.34 -11.12 -7.07
C PRO A 166 -33.19 -12.60 -7.43
N GLU A 167 -33.90 -13.49 -6.74
CA GLU A 167 -33.88 -14.94 -6.95
C GLU A 167 -34.48 -15.32 -8.31
N GLU A 168 -35.60 -14.71 -8.68
CA GLU A 168 -36.20 -14.89 -10.01
C GLU A 168 -35.29 -14.33 -11.10
N THR A 169 -34.70 -13.17 -10.88
CA THR A 169 -33.75 -12.55 -11.83
C THR A 169 -32.57 -13.48 -12.11
N GLU A 170 -31.99 -14.10 -11.07
CA GLU A 170 -30.90 -15.07 -11.22
C GLU A 170 -31.35 -16.30 -12.03
N LYS A 171 -32.54 -16.84 -11.73
CA LYS A 171 -33.12 -17.95 -12.46
C LYS A 171 -33.35 -17.63 -13.94
N TYR A 172 -33.90 -16.44 -14.24
CA TYR A 172 -34.15 -16.01 -15.63
C TYR A 172 -32.84 -15.73 -16.38
N ARG A 173 -31.78 -15.28 -15.68
CA ARG A 173 -30.48 -15.05 -16.29
C ARG A 173 -29.82 -16.34 -16.79
N GLY A 174 -30.16 -17.49 -16.20
CA GLY A 174 -29.60 -18.80 -16.57
C GLY A 174 -28.16 -19.01 -16.08
N ALA A 175 -27.44 -19.93 -16.72
CA ALA A 175 -26.07 -20.30 -16.41
C ALA A 175 -25.14 -20.09 -17.62
N PRO A 176 -23.81 -20.13 -17.46
CA PRO A 176 -22.88 -19.96 -18.58
C PRO A 176 -23.12 -20.94 -19.75
N ASP A 177 -23.53 -22.14 -19.44
CA ASP A 177 -23.84 -23.23 -20.39
C ASP A 177 -25.32 -23.32 -20.80
N GLN A 178 -26.18 -22.46 -20.23
CA GLN A 178 -27.62 -22.39 -20.50
C GLN A 178 -28.04 -20.95 -20.80
N PRO A 179 -28.74 -20.71 -21.95
CA PRO A 179 -29.23 -19.38 -22.27
C PRO A 179 -30.22 -18.90 -21.21
N GLY A 180 -30.27 -17.59 -21.01
CA GLY A 180 -31.28 -16.96 -20.17
C GLY A 180 -32.65 -16.92 -20.84
N GLN A 181 -33.66 -16.55 -20.04
CA GLN A 181 -35.04 -16.36 -20.50
C GLN A 181 -35.41 -14.88 -20.36
N GLU A 182 -36.19 -14.37 -21.30
CA GLU A 182 -36.69 -13.00 -21.22
C GLU A 182 -37.65 -12.83 -20.02
N SER A 183 -37.47 -11.72 -19.31
CA SER A 183 -38.40 -11.34 -18.26
C SER A 183 -39.81 -11.08 -18.85
N PRO A 184 -40.90 -11.47 -18.17
CA PRO A 184 -42.28 -11.09 -18.58
C PRO A 184 -42.46 -9.59 -18.73
N PHE A 185 -41.66 -8.79 -18.08
CA PHE A 185 -41.73 -7.32 -18.06
C PHE A 185 -40.88 -6.64 -19.16
N ARG A 186 -40.11 -7.42 -19.94
CA ARG A 186 -39.20 -6.92 -20.96
C ARG A 186 -39.88 -6.15 -22.10
N HIS A 187 -41.16 -6.42 -22.33
CA HIS A 187 -41.94 -5.84 -23.42
C HIS A 187 -42.90 -4.73 -22.99
N ARG A 188 -42.77 -4.20 -21.76
CA ARG A 188 -43.49 -3.01 -21.33
C ARG A 188 -43.25 -1.84 -22.27
N SER A 189 -44.27 -1.02 -22.50
CA SER A 189 -44.15 0.17 -23.34
C SER A 189 -43.15 1.18 -22.75
N VAL A 190 -42.58 2.02 -23.59
CA VAL A 190 -41.69 3.11 -23.17
C VAL A 190 -42.37 4.02 -22.16
N ALA A 191 -43.64 4.37 -22.40
CA ALA A 191 -44.41 5.24 -21.51
C ALA A 191 -44.59 4.64 -20.12
N GLU A 192 -44.92 3.33 -20.03
CA GLU A 192 -45.06 2.62 -18.76
C GLU A 192 -43.72 2.54 -18.01
N ASN A 193 -42.62 2.23 -18.71
CA ASN A 193 -41.30 2.17 -18.12
C ASN A 193 -40.84 3.53 -17.59
N LEU A 194 -41.14 4.64 -18.27
CA LEU A 194 -40.85 6.00 -17.80
C LEU A 194 -41.63 6.32 -16.53
N ASP A 195 -42.94 6.04 -16.52
CA ASP A 195 -43.81 6.25 -15.33
C ASP A 195 -43.26 5.47 -14.14
N LEU A 196 -43.04 4.16 -14.31
CA LEU A 196 -42.55 3.30 -13.24
C LEU A 196 -41.20 3.73 -12.70
N PHE A 197 -40.26 4.11 -13.56
CA PHE A 197 -38.92 4.54 -13.13
C PHE A 197 -38.96 5.88 -12.38
N GLN A 198 -39.81 6.81 -12.78
CA GLN A 198 -40.06 8.06 -12.04
C GLN A 198 -40.66 7.79 -10.66
N ARG A 199 -41.62 6.86 -10.56
CA ARG A 199 -42.19 6.43 -9.30
C ARG A 199 -41.22 5.67 -8.40
N MET A 200 -40.30 4.90 -8.99
CA MET A 200 -39.17 4.32 -8.24
C MET A 200 -38.34 5.42 -7.57
N LYS A 201 -38.00 6.49 -8.30
CA LYS A 201 -37.27 7.65 -7.77
C LYS A 201 -38.07 8.40 -6.70
N ALA A 202 -39.39 8.48 -6.85
CA ALA A 202 -40.30 9.12 -5.89
C ALA A 202 -40.44 8.31 -4.58
N GLY A 203 -39.88 7.10 -4.50
CA GLY A 203 -39.91 6.28 -3.29
C GLY A 203 -41.18 5.47 -3.07
N GLU A 204 -42.02 5.32 -4.10
CA GLU A 204 -43.32 4.63 -3.96
C GLU A 204 -43.19 3.12 -3.73
N PHE A 205 -42.04 2.52 -4.03
CA PHE A 205 -41.86 1.07 -3.97
C PHE A 205 -40.85 0.66 -2.90
N PRO A 206 -41.06 -0.45 -2.17
CA PRO A 206 -40.14 -0.93 -1.17
C PRO A 206 -38.85 -1.47 -1.79
N ASN A 207 -37.82 -1.67 -0.93
CA ASN A 207 -36.56 -2.27 -1.32
C ASN A 207 -36.74 -3.61 -2.06
N GLY A 208 -36.11 -3.75 -3.20
CA GLY A 208 -36.12 -4.97 -3.99
C GLY A 208 -37.37 -5.24 -4.82
N ALA A 209 -38.43 -4.40 -4.71
CA ALA A 209 -39.66 -4.61 -5.44
C ALA A 209 -39.52 -4.43 -6.95
N ARG A 210 -38.61 -3.56 -7.38
CA ARG A 210 -38.36 -3.25 -8.78
C ARG A 210 -36.90 -2.91 -9.02
N SER A 211 -36.49 -3.15 -10.26
CA SER A 211 -35.16 -2.74 -10.76
C SER A 211 -35.28 -2.18 -12.17
N LEU A 212 -34.35 -1.30 -12.57
CA LEU A 212 -34.16 -0.98 -13.98
C LEU A 212 -33.14 -1.93 -14.57
N ARG A 213 -33.46 -2.56 -15.70
CA ARG A 213 -32.57 -3.46 -16.44
C ARG A 213 -32.33 -2.92 -17.84
N SER A 214 -31.14 -3.12 -18.36
CA SER A 214 -30.87 -2.93 -19.79
C SER A 214 -31.59 -4.02 -20.62
N LYS A 215 -31.80 -3.73 -21.91
CA LYS A 215 -32.41 -4.65 -22.87
C LYS A 215 -31.37 -4.98 -23.92
N ILE A 216 -30.64 -6.10 -23.71
CA ILE A 216 -29.52 -6.50 -24.58
C ILE A 216 -29.83 -7.87 -25.21
N ASP A 217 -29.23 -8.95 -24.69
CA ASP A 217 -29.36 -10.29 -25.27
C ASP A 217 -29.33 -11.36 -24.17
N MET A 218 -30.49 -11.96 -23.91
CA MET A 218 -30.63 -13.02 -22.91
C MET A 218 -29.97 -14.35 -23.33
N THR A 219 -29.57 -14.48 -24.59
CA THR A 219 -28.88 -15.68 -25.11
C THR A 219 -27.36 -15.55 -25.16
N SER A 220 -26.83 -14.35 -24.82
CA SER A 220 -25.41 -14.07 -24.86
C SER A 220 -24.59 -15.07 -24.03
N PRO A 221 -23.46 -15.59 -24.53
CA PRO A 221 -22.53 -16.39 -23.72
C PRO A 221 -21.90 -15.55 -22.59
N ASN A 222 -21.80 -14.23 -22.78
CA ASN A 222 -21.37 -13.33 -21.73
C ASN A 222 -22.55 -13.00 -20.80
N MET A 223 -22.50 -13.49 -19.56
CA MET A 223 -23.54 -13.32 -18.55
C MET A 223 -23.82 -11.85 -18.21
N TRP A 224 -22.84 -10.95 -18.42
CA TRP A 224 -22.97 -9.51 -18.18
C TRP A 224 -23.80 -8.79 -19.26
N LEU A 225 -24.09 -9.45 -20.38
CA LEU A 225 -24.96 -8.92 -21.44
C LEU A 225 -26.39 -9.47 -21.38
N ARG A 226 -26.71 -10.33 -20.40
CA ARG A 226 -28.07 -10.90 -20.22
C ARG A 226 -28.94 -9.96 -19.41
N ASP A 227 -29.37 -8.84 -20.01
CA ASP A 227 -30.20 -7.80 -19.43
C ASP A 227 -29.77 -7.43 -18.00
N PRO A 228 -28.54 -6.92 -17.80
CA PRO A 228 -28.03 -6.59 -16.47
C PRO A 228 -28.84 -5.46 -15.80
N LEU A 229 -28.75 -5.42 -14.45
CA LEU A 229 -29.37 -4.38 -13.66
C LEU A 229 -28.59 -3.06 -13.81
N LEU A 230 -29.32 -1.97 -14.01
CA LEU A 230 -28.79 -0.61 -14.05
C LEU A 230 -29.09 0.14 -12.74
N TYR A 231 -30.29 -0.02 -12.17
CA TYR A 231 -30.71 0.61 -10.90
C TYR A 231 -31.44 -0.38 -9.99
N ARG A 232 -31.27 -0.18 -8.69
CA ARG A 232 -31.99 -0.87 -7.60
C ARG A 232 -32.60 0.12 -6.62
N ILE A 233 -33.69 -0.28 -5.95
CA ILE A 233 -34.34 0.50 -4.87
C ILE A 233 -33.63 0.17 -3.55
N ARG A 234 -33.19 1.22 -2.82
CA ARG A 234 -32.62 1.14 -1.48
C ARG A 234 -32.99 2.39 -0.69
N HIS A 235 -33.86 2.26 0.31
CA HIS A 235 -34.23 3.35 1.22
C HIS A 235 -33.17 3.42 2.35
N VAL A 236 -32.05 4.09 2.07
CA VAL A 236 -30.91 4.25 3.00
C VAL A 236 -30.27 5.61 2.72
N THR A 237 -29.88 6.33 3.77
CA THR A 237 -29.11 7.57 3.68
C THR A 237 -27.74 7.28 3.08
N HIS A 238 -27.34 8.05 2.07
CA HIS A 238 -26.03 7.94 1.44
C HIS A 238 -25.02 8.86 2.13
N HIS A 239 -23.80 8.38 2.39
CA HIS A 239 -22.78 9.12 3.14
C HIS A 239 -22.41 10.48 2.52
N HIS A 240 -22.51 10.62 1.20
CA HIS A 240 -22.17 11.84 0.44
C HIS A 240 -23.40 12.55 -0.14
N ALA A 241 -24.37 11.83 -0.72
CA ALA A 241 -25.57 12.39 -1.35
C ALA A 241 -26.74 12.60 -0.37
N GLY A 242 -26.65 12.17 0.89
CA GLY A 242 -27.71 12.28 1.89
C GLY A 242 -28.96 11.48 1.51
N ASP A 243 -30.15 12.05 1.80
CA ASP A 243 -31.45 11.40 1.60
C ASP A 243 -32.11 11.76 0.25
N LYS A 244 -31.36 12.35 -0.68
CA LYS A 244 -31.88 12.78 -1.99
C LYS A 244 -32.33 11.61 -2.86
N TRP A 245 -31.76 10.43 -2.66
CA TRP A 245 -31.96 9.25 -3.50
C TRP A 245 -32.47 8.07 -2.70
N CYS A 246 -33.39 7.29 -3.30
CA CYS A 246 -33.83 5.98 -2.83
C CYS A 246 -33.65 4.90 -3.91
N ILE A 247 -33.13 5.28 -5.08
CA ILE A 247 -32.69 4.38 -6.15
C ILE A 247 -31.21 4.65 -6.41
N TYR A 248 -30.43 3.59 -6.57
CA TYR A 248 -28.99 3.68 -6.75
C TYR A 248 -28.56 2.93 -7.99
N PRO A 249 -27.66 3.53 -8.80
CA PRO A 249 -27.10 2.84 -9.95
C PRO A 249 -26.19 1.69 -9.50
N LEU A 250 -26.08 0.65 -10.33
CA LEU A 250 -25.11 -0.40 -10.12
C LEU A 250 -23.76 -0.01 -10.73
N TYR A 251 -22.70 -0.65 -10.23
CA TYR A 251 -21.33 -0.40 -10.61
C TYR A 251 -21.12 -0.30 -12.12
N ASP A 252 -21.52 -1.34 -12.89
CA ASP A 252 -21.26 -1.41 -14.32
C ASP A 252 -21.89 -0.27 -15.13
N TYR A 253 -23.02 0.23 -14.65
CA TYR A 253 -23.69 1.38 -15.25
C TYR A 253 -23.04 2.72 -14.84
N ALA A 254 -22.76 2.89 -13.55
CA ALA A 254 -22.20 4.14 -13.04
C ALA A 254 -20.75 4.35 -13.48
N HIS A 255 -19.94 3.31 -13.47
CA HIS A 255 -18.52 3.34 -13.68
C HIS A 255 -18.12 3.90 -15.05
N CYS A 256 -18.66 3.34 -16.14
CA CYS A 256 -18.37 3.78 -17.50
C CYS A 256 -18.82 5.22 -17.76
N LEU A 257 -19.97 5.62 -17.21
CA LEU A 257 -20.51 6.98 -17.35
C LEU A 257 -19.76 7.99 -16.50
N SER A 258 -19.32 7.63 -15.31
CA SER A 258 -18.43 8.46 -14.50
C SER A 258 -17.08 8.68 -15.21
N ASP A 259 -16.50 7.63 -15.82
CA ASP A 259 -15.29 7.75 -16.65
C ASP A 259 -15.51 8.74 -17.80
N TYR A 260 -16.65 8.64 -18.49
CA TYR A 260 -17.00 9.57 -19.56
C TYR A 260 -17.15 11.01 -19.03
N LEU A 261 -17.89 11.23 -17.94
CA LEU A 261 -18.16 12.55 -17.36
C LEU A 261 -16.87 13.23 -16.88
N GLU A 262 -15.92 12.48 -16.35
CA GLU A 262 -14.61 12.98 -15.91
C GLU A 262 -13.59 13.16 -17.05
N GLY A 263 -13.91 12.74 -18.25
CA GLY A 263 -12.99 12.80 -19.39
C GLY A 263 -11.86 11.79 -19.33
N VAL A 264 -12.03 10.70 -18.59
CA VAL A 264 -11.11 9.55 -18.58
C VAL A 264 -10.97 9.03 -20.01
N THR A 265 -9.76 8.71 -20.42
CA THR A 265 -9.44 8.18 -21.75
C THR A 265 -9.15 6.68 -21.71
N HIS A 266 -8.42 6.25 -20.69
CA HIS A 266 -8.00 4.87 -20.48
C HIS A 266 -8.49 4.41 -19.11
N SER A 267 -9.49 3.55 -19.13
CA SER A 267 -10.11 2.92 -17.96
C SER A 267 -9.33 1.66 -17.61
N VAL A 268 -8.25 1.78 -16.83
CA VAL A 268 -7.35 0.66 -16.53
C VAL A 268 -7.76 -0.04 -15.23
N CYS A 269 -8.03 -1.35 -15.28
CA CYS A 269 -8.51 -2.16 -14.15
C CYS A 269 -7.91 -3.58 -14.16
N THR A 270 -8.32 -4.43 -13.21
CA THR A 270 -7.83 -5.81 -13.10
C THR A 270 -8.59 -6.77 -14.01
N LEU A 271 -8.00 -7.96 -14.28
CA LEU A 271 -8.57 -8.98 -15.17
C LEU A 271 -9.96 -9.49 -14.76
N GLU A 272 -10.37 -9.32 -13.52
CA GLU A 272 -11.71 -9.69 -13.06
C GLU A 272 -12.83 -8.91 -13.75
N PHE A 273 -12.51 -7.80 -14.42
CA PHE A 273 -13.44 -6.97 -15.18
C PHE A 273 -13.44 -7.23 -16.70
N VAL A 274 -12.72 -8.24 -17.19
CA VAL A 274 -12.65 -8.55 -18.63
C VAL A 274 -14.04 -8.78 -19.23
N ASP A 275 -14.87 -9.57 -18.56
CA ASP A 275 -16.22 -9.87 -19.03
C ASP A 275 -17.18 -8.66 -18.94
N HIS A 276 -16.87 -7.71 -18.06
CA HIS A 276 -17.65 -6.48 -17.90
C HIS A 276 -17.43 -5.47 -19.03
N ARG A 277 -16.28 -5.53 -19.72
CA ARG A 277 -15.92 -4.57 -20.79
C ARG A 277 -16.97 -4.45 -21.88
N ALA A 278 -17.59 -5.57 -22.28
CA ALA A 278 -18.64 -5.54 -23.29
C ALA A 278 -19.86 -4.71 -22.83
N LEU A 279 -20.21 -4.77 -21.56
CA LEU A 279 -21.29 -3.96 -20.98
C LEU A 279 -20.86 -2.48 -20.84
N TYR A 280 -19.62 -2.23 -20.45
CA TYR A 280 -19.02 -0.89 -20.40
C TYR A 280 -19.16 -0.17 -21.76
N ASP A 281 -18.73 -0.83 -22.83
CA ASP A 281 -18.81 -0.29 -24.19
C ASP A 281 -20.28 -0.15 -24.66
N TRP A 282 -21.14 -1.11 -24.33
CA TRP A 282 -22.55 -1.07 -24.69
C TRP A 282 -23.28 0.14 -24.08
N VAL A 283 -23.08 0.41 -22.79
CA VAL A 283 -23.70 1.56 -22.12
C VAL A 283 -23.30 2.87 -22.81
N LEU A 284 -22.00 3.05 -23.06
CA LEU A 284 -21.49 4.29 -23.65
C LEU A 284 -21.97 4.48 -25.10
N THR A 285 -21.96 3.43 -25.90
CA THR A 285 -22.37 3.51 -27.32
C THR A 285 -23.90 3.66 -27.48
N SER A 286 -24.68 3.23 -26.50
CA SER A 286 -26.15 3.33 -26.52
C SER A 286 -26.68 4.75 -26.27
N LEU A 287 -25.84 5.70 -25.82
CA LEU A 287 -26.26 7.02 -25.36
C LEU A 287 -25.97 8.17 -26.33
N ASP A 288 -25.37 7.93 -27.51
CA ASP A 288 -25.00 8.97 -28.51
C ASP A 288 -24.20 10.12 -27.89
N LEU A 289 -23.22 9.78 -27.09
CA LEU A 289 -22.42 10.74 -26.34
C LEU A 289 -21.51 11.55 -27.26
N PRO A 290 -21.41 12.90 -27.10
CA PRO A 290 -20.76 13.77 -28.09
C PRO A 290 -19.22 13.76 -28.09
N ARG A 291 -18.58 13.23 -27.04
CA ARG A 291 -17.10 13.17 -26.94
C ARG A 291 -16.56 11.78 -27.32
N THR A 292 -15.24 11.72 -27.57
CA THR A 292 -14.52 10.44 -27.70
C THR A 292 -14.73 9.62 -26.45
N LEU A 293 -15.17 8.38 -26.64
CA LEU A 293 -15.51 7.48 -25.53
C LEU A 293 -14.25 6.93 -24.86
N PRO A 294 -14.25 6.79 -23.53
CA PRO A 294 -13.23 6.00 -22.83
C PRO A 294 -13.33 4.52 -23.24
N HIS A 295 -12.25 3.79 -23.04
CA HIS A 295 -12.22 2.34 -23.23
C HIS A 295 -11.53 1.65 -22.06
N GLN A 296 -11.98 0.43 -21.72
CA GLN A 296 -11.48 -0.35 -20.60
C GLN A 296 -10.34 -1.29 -21.03
N TYR A 297 -9.28 -1.33 -20.22
CA TYR A 297 -8.10 -2.18 -20.41
C TYR A 297 -7.78 -2.92 -19.12
N GLU A 298 -7.53 -4.22 -19.18
CA GLU A 298 -7.37 -5.05 -18.01
C GLU A 298 -5.96 -5.62 -17.91
N PHE A 299 -5.47 -5.73 -16.67
CA PHE A 299 -4.17 -6.30 -16.33
C PHE A 299 -4.27 -7.26 -15.14
N ALA A 300 -3.30 -8.17 -15.03
CA ALA A 300 -3.23 -9.14 -13.94
C ALA A 300 -3.02 -8.47 -12.59
N LYS A 301 -3.81 -8.86 -11.58
CA LYS A 301 -3.66 -8.40 -10.21
C LYS A 301 -2.33 -8.81 -9.59
N LEU A 302 -1.94 -8.15 -8.52
CA LEU A 302 -0.77 -8.50 -7.71
C LEU A 302 -1.19 -9.43 -6.57
N THR A 303 -0.63 -10.64 -6.55
CA THR A 303 -0.90 -11.64 -5.52
C THR A 303 0.44 -12.04 -4.86
N PRO A 304 0.87 -11.33 -3.79
CA PRO A 304 2.11 -11.66 -3.10
C PRO A 304 1.93 -12.88 -2.20
N GLY A 305 2.95 -13.73 -2.16
CA GLY A 305 2.99 -14.87 -1.25
C GLY A 305 3.02 -14.46 0.22
N TYR A 306 2.70 -15.39 1.13
CA TYR A 306 2.67 -15.22 2.58
C TYR A 306 1.78 -14.07 3.07
N THR A 307 0.83 -13.61 2.23
CA THR A 307 -0.07 -12.50 2.55
C THR A 307 -1.53 -12.82 2.23
N LEU A 308 -2.45 -12.09 2.87
CA LEU A 308 -3.86 -12.06 2.53
C LEU A 308 -4.22 -10.67 2.00
N VAL A 309 -4.91 -10.62 0.86
CA VAL A 309 -5.44 -9.38 0.27
C VAL A 309 -6.97 -9.34 0.23
N SER A 310 -7.64 -10.39 0.71
CA SER A 310 -9.10 -10.44 0.83
C SER A 310 -9.59 -9.59 2.00
N LYS A 311 -10.38 -8.56 1.73
CA LYS A 311 -10.98 -7.70 2.76
C LYS A 311 -11.68 -8.50 3.87
N ARG A 312 -12.50 -9.50 3.51
CA ARG A 312 -13.22 -10.32 4.50
C ARG A 312 -12.27 -11.06 5.43
N LYS A 313 -11.19 -11.67 4.89
CA LYS A 313 -10.20 -12.37 5.68
C LYS A 313 -9.37 -11.40 6.54
N LEU A 314 -9.02 -10.21 6.03
CA LEU A 314 -8.35 -9.16 6.81
C LEU A 314 -9.22 -8.66 7.96
N LEU A 315 -10.51 -8.44 7.71
CA LEU A 315 -11.48 -8.06 8.76
C LEU A 315 -11.57 -9.14 9.86
N THR A 316 -11.53 -10.41 9.50
CA THR A 316 -11.49 -11.51 10.49
C THR A 316 -10.25 -11.39 11.39
N LEU A 317 -9.06 -11.11 10.85
CA LEU A 317 -7.84 -10.93 11.67
C LEU A 317 -7.97 -9.77 12.66
N VAL A 318 -8.64 -8.69 12.28
CA VAL A 318 -8.91 -7.53 13.14
C VAL A 318 -9.92 -7.89 14.23
N ASN A 319 -11.04 -8.53 13.87
CA ASN A 319 -12.11 -8.90 14.81
C ASN A 319 -11.65 -9.95 15.82
N GLU A 320 -10.87 -10.94 15.39
CA GLU A 320 -10.27 -11.98 16.24
C GLU A 320 -9.06 -11.46 17.04
N LYS A 321 -8.72 -10.16 16.92
CA LYS A 321 -7.61 -9.50 17.61
C LYS A 321 -6.24 -10.16 17.37
N VAL A 322 -6.06 -10.83 16.24
CA VAL A 322 -4.76 -11.33 15.79
C VAL A 322 -3.82 -10.17 15.51
N VAL A 323 -4.39 -9.08 15.01
CA VAL A 323 -3.73 -7.81 14.73
C VAL A 323 -4.45 -6.67 15.46
N THR A 324 -3.75 -5.55 15.67
CA THR A 324 -4.25 -4.41 16.46
C THR A 324 -5.24 -3.52 15.72
N GLY A 325 -5.35 -3.65 14.41
CA GLY A 325 -6.21 -2.86 13.54
C GLY A 325 -5.77 -2.94 12.10
N TRP A 326 -6.42 -2.18 11.23
CA TRP A 326 -6.14 -2.15 9.79
C TRP A 326 -4.74 -1.63 9.43
N ASP A 327 -4.13 -0.84 10.29
CA ASP A 327 -2.78 -0.30 10.14
C ASP A 327 -1.70 -1.09 10.91
N ASP A 328 -2.02 -2.31 11.35
CA ASP A 328 -1.03 -3.17 11.99
C ASP A 328 0.13 -3.43 11.02
N PRO A 329 1.40 -3.22 11.45
CA PRO A 329 2.58 -3.41 10.61
C PRO A 329 2.77 -4.81 10.01
N ARG A 330 2.01 -5.82 10.46
CA ARG A 330 2.01 -7.18 9.91
C ARG A 330 1.05 -7.35 8.74
N LEU A 331 0.10 -6.42 8.58
CA LEU A 331 -0.85 -6.46 7.47
C LEU A 331 -0.24 -5.90 6.18
N PRO A 332 -0.66 -6.42 5.01
CA PRO A 332 -0.24 -5.88 3.72
C PRO A 332 -1.04 -4.63 3.30
N THR A 333 -1.76 -3.98 4.22
CA THR A 333 -2.42 -2.70 3.96
C THR A 333 -1.39 -1.59 3.74
N LEU A 334 -1.68 -0.61 2.90
CA LEU A 334 -0.74 0.49 2.64
C LEU A 334 -0.45 1.28 3.92
N SER A 335 -1.45 1.50 4.76
CA SER A 335 -1.30 2.12 6.07
C SER A 335 -0.43 1.28 7.01
N GLY A 336 -0.56 -0.04 7.04
CA GLY A 336 0.27 -0.96 7.81
C GLY A 336 1.72 -0.97 7.32
N LEU A 337 1.93 -1.05 6.00
CA LEU A 337 3.26 -0.99 5.39
C LEU A 337 3.96 0.35 5.68
N ARG A 338 3.24 1.48 5.56
CA ARG A 338 3.74 2.81 5.90
C ARG A 338 4.15 2.90 7.38
N ARG A 339 3.30 2.43 8.29
CA ARG A 339 3.57 2.39 9.74
C ARG A 339 4.74 1.47 10.09
N ARG A 340 4.93 0.37 9.35
CA ARG A 340 6.10 -0.51 9.48
C ARG A 340 7.40 0.17 9.05
N GLY A 341 7.32 1.28 8.31
CA GLY A 341 8.47 2.04 7.83
C GLY A 341 8.89 1.71 6.40
N ILE A 342 8.08 0.98 5.63
CA ILE A 342 8.34 0.71 4.21
C ILE A 342 8.33 2.03 3.44
N PRO A 343 9.38 2.37 2.67
CA PRO A 343 9.37 3.54 1.80
C PRO A 343 8.42 3.37 0.61
N ALA A 344 7.68 4.42 0.25
CA ALA A 344 6.81 4.41 -0.93
C ALA A 344 7.60 4.10 -2.22
N SER A 345 8.83 4.60 -2.35
CA SER A 345 9.74 4.31 -3.46
C SER A 345 10.07 2.82 -3.60
N ALA A 346 10.29 2.12 -2.48
CA ALA A 346 10.54 0.67 -2.48
C ALA A 346 9.31 -0.11 -3.00
N LEU A 347 8.10 0.29 -2.58
CA LEU A 347 6.86 -0.32 -3.05
C LEU A 347 6.64 -0.08 -4.55
N ARG A 348 6.89 1.16 -5.04
CA ARG A 348 6.84 1.47 -6.48
C ARG A 348 7.85 0.66 -7.28
N ARG A 349 9.09 0.54 -6.80
CA ARG A 349 10.14 -0.28 -7.44
C ARG A 349 9.73 -1.75 -7.52
N PHE A 350 9.19 -2.31 -6.45
CA PHE A 350 8.65 -3.67 -6.44
C PHE A 350 7.56 -3.86 -7.50
N VAL A 351 6.55 -3.00 -7.51
CA VAL A 351 5.45 -3.07 -8.47
C VAL A 351 5.97 -2.99 -9.92
N THR A 352 6.93 -2.09 -10.17
CA THR A 352 7.56 -1.96 -11.50
C THR A 352 8.31 -3.23 -11.89
N SER A 353 9.01 -3.87 -10.95
CA SER A 353 9.77 -5.11 -11.23
C SER A 353 8.86 -6.32 -11.53
N VAL A 354 7.67 -6.37 -10.93
CA VAL A 354 6.66 -7.40 -11.25
C VAL A 354 6.08 -7.20 -12.66
N GLY A 355 5.99 -5.95 -13.11
CA GLY A 355 5.49 -5.60 -14.44
C GLY A 355 3.97 -5.74 -14.61
N VAL A 356 3.52 -5.49 -15.85
CA VAL A 356 2.10 -5.53 -16.25
C VAL A 356 1.89 -6.69 -17.21
N THR A 357 1.08 -7.67 -16.82
CA THR A 357 0.85 -8.92 -17.56
C THR A 357 -0.65 -9.17 -17.73
N LYS A 358 -0.99 -10.12 -18.63
CA LYS A 358 -2.36 -10.58 -18.87
C LYS A 358 -2.70 -11.89 -18.14
N PHE A 359 -1.82 -12.38 -17.27
CA PHE A 359 -2.02 -13.64 -16.55
C PHE A 359 -1.72 -13.43 -15.08
N ASP A 360 -2.65 -13.84 -14.22
CA ASP A 360 -2.46 -13.83 -12.77
C ASP A 360 -1.37 -14.85 -12.38
N SER A 361 -0.50 -14.46 -11.46
CA SER A 361 0.55 -15.31 -10.91
C SER A 361 0.83 -14.97 -9.45
N LEU A 362 1.26 -15.97 -8.70
CA LEU A 362 1.78 -15.75 -7.36
C LEU A 362 3.14 -15.06 -7.45
N THR A 363 3.29 -13.93 -6.80
CA THR A 363 4.57 -13.19 -6.72
C THR A 363 5.30 -13.59 -5.45
N ASP A 364 6.56 -14.01 -5.59
CA ASP A 364 7.39 -14.30 -4.42
C ASP A 364 7.59 -13.03 -3.58
N ILE A 365 7.23 -13.11 -2.30
CA ILE A 365 7.37 -11.98 -1.35
C ILE A 365 8.83 -11.56 -1.18
N ALA A 366 9.81 -12.46 -1.43
CA ALA A 366 11.22 -12.14 -1.36
C ALA A 366 11.62 -11.03 -2.36
N VAL A 367 10.92 -10.90 -3.49
CA VAL A 367 11.14 -9.80 -4.46
C VAL A 367 10.77 -8.46 -3.84
N PHE A 368 9.64 -8.39 -3.13
CA PHE A 368 9.25 -7.19 -2.37
C PHE A 368 10.25 -6.87 -1.27
N GLU A 369 10.60 -7.87 -0.47
CA GLU A 369 11.55 -7.71 0.63
C GLU A 369 12.94 -7.27 0.13
N HIS A 370 13.37 -7.75 -1.05
CA HIS A 370 14.62 -7.32 -1.69
C HIS A 370 14.55 -5.84 -2.10
N ALA A 371 13.48 -5.41 -2.76
CA ALA A 371 13.28 -4.02 -3.14
C ALA A 371 13.31 -3.07 -1.92
N VAL A 372 12.73 -3.51 -0.79
CA VAL A 372 12.75 -2.75 0.47
C VAL A 372 14.17 -2.66 1.04
N ARG A 373 14.92 -3.78 1.06
CA ARG A 373 16.32 -3.80 1.55
C ARG A 373 17.22 -2.90 0.72
N ASP A 374 17.09 -2.96 -0.59
CA ASP A 374 17.90 -2.15 -1.52
C ASP A 374 17.66 -0.66 -1.29
N GLU A 375 16.41 -0.23 -1.22
CA GLU A 375 16.06 1.16 -0.97
C GLU A 375 16.61 1.63 0.39
N LEU A 376 16.33 0.85 1.44
CA LEU A 376 16.76 1.20 2.80
C LEU A 376 18.28 1.19 2.95
N ASN A 377 19.01 0.35 2.19
CA ASN A 377 20.46 0.39 2.19
C ASN A 377 21.03 1.74 1.70
N GLN A 378 20.34 2.38 0.76
CA GLN A 378 20.75 3.67 0.22
C GLN A 378 20.42 4.84 1.16
N VAL A 379 19.27 4.79 1.84
CA VAL A 379 18.75 5.97 2.55
C VAL A 379 18.89 5.90 4.08
N ALA A 380 18.94 4.69 4.67
CA ALA A 380 18.88 4.54 6.12
C ALA A 380 20.16 5.00 6.84
N LEU A 381 19.99 5.74 7.92
CA LEU A 381 21.07 6.15 8.81
C LEU A 381 21.54 4.95 9.66
N ARG A 382 22.85 4.70 9.66
CA ARG A 382 23.45 3.63 10.49
C ARG A 382 23.48 4.07 11.94
N ARG A 383 23.00 3.21 12.84
CA ARG A 383 22.99 3.43 14.28
C ARG A 383 23.40 2.18 15.03
N LEU A 384 24.03 2.36 16.18
CA LEU A 384 24.38 1.25 17.07
C LEU A 384 23.19 0.99 18.01
N ALA A 385 22.81 -0.27 18.08
CA ALA A 385 21.71 -0.73 18.95
C ALA A 385 22.01 -2.16 19.40
N VAL A 386 21.61 -2.53 20.60
CA VAL A 386 21.75 -3.88 21.16
C VAL A 386 20.37 -4.33 21.65
N LEU A 387 19.84 -5.37 21.05
CA LEU A 387 18.50 -5.88 21.33
C LEU A 387 18.48 -6.85 22.54
N GLN A 388 19.52 -7.66 22.67
CA GLN A 388 19.69 -8.61 23.77
C GLN A 388 21.03 -8.33 24.47
N PRO A 389 21.06 -7.37 25.40
CA PRO A 389 22.30 -6.87 25.94
C PRO A 389 22.98 -7.84 26.91
N ILE A 390 24.30 -8.04 26.72
CA ILE A 390 25.21 -8.57 27.72
C ILE A 390 26.28 -7.53 28.03
N LYS A 391 26.63 -7.38 29.32
CA LYS A 391 27.58 -6.37 29.77
C LYS A 391 29.01 -6.81 29.50
N LEU A 392 29.81 -5.88 28.96
CA LEU A 392 31.23 -6.02 28.72
C LEU A 392 31.97 -4.87 29.44
N VAL A 393 33.03 -5.18 30.16
CA VAL A 393 33.84 -4.21 30.93
C VAL A 393 35.25 -4.16 30.33
N LEU A 394 35.66 -2.96 29.93
CA LEU A 394 37.01 -2.66 29.46
C LEU A 394 37.88 -2.32 30.66
N THR A 395 38.63 -3.31 31.20
CA THR A 395 39.29 -3.23 32.50
C THR A 395 40.43 -2.21 32.56
N ASN A 396 41.00 -1.85 31.43
CA ASN A 396 42.10 -0.89 31.30
C ASN A 396 41.63 0.56 30.97
N LEU A 397 40.31 0.84 30.98
CA LEU A 397 39.79 2.19 30.96
C LEU A 397 39.43 2.67 32.39
N ALA A 398 39.64 3.94 32.67
CA ALA A 398 39.18 4.53 33.93
C ALA A 398 37.62 4.56 34.01
N PRO A 399 37.01 4.55 35.20
CA PRO A 399 35.53 4.52 35.35
C PRO A 399 34.80 5.66 34.65
N ASP A 400 35.39 6.84 34.62
CA ASP A 400 34.85 8.09 34.04
C ASP A 400 35.48 8.46 32.68
N GLU A 401 36.31 7.58 32.14
CA GLU A 401 36.95 7.83 30.86
C GLU A 401 35.94 7.67 29.71
N VAL A 402 35.88 8.68 28.84
CA VAL A 402 35.05 8.71 27.63
C VAL A 402 35.95 8.94 26.42
N ILE A 403 35.90 8.01 25.48
CA ILE A 403 36.64 8.08 24.23
C ILE A 403 35.64 8.32 23.09
N GLU A 404 35.70 9.49 22.47
CA GLU A 404 34.86 9.81 21.32
C GLU A 404 35.34 9.09 20.05
N CYS A 405 34.41 8.39 19.40
CA CYS A 405 34.63 7.68 18.16
C CYS A 405 33.79 8.27 17.03
N ASP A 406 34.39 8.44 15.85
CA ASP A 406 33.67 8.88 14.65
C ASP A 406 32.93 7.70 14.01
N ALA A 407 31.61 7.80 13.91
CA ALA A 407 30.77 6.79 13.27
C ALA A 407 30.06 7.36 12.04
N THR A 408 30.18 6.68 10.91
CA THR A 408 29.54 7.09 9.64
C THR A 408 28.05 6.94 9.71
N ASN A 409 27.29 7.98 9.32
CA ASN A 409 25.83 7.96 9.31
C ASN A 409 25.28 7.12 8.15
N ASN A 410 25.78 7.35 6.94
CA ASN A 410 25.41 6.51 5.79
C ASN A 410 26.60 6.40 4.82
N PRO A 411 27.24 5.22 4.71
CA PRO A 411 28.38 5.04 3.81
C PRO A 411 28.01 4.99 2.32
N GLN A 412 26.69 4.89 1.99
CA GLN A 412 26.19 4.90 0.62
C GLN A 412 25.86 6.31 0.11
N SER A 413 25.87 7.31 1.01
CA SER A 413 25.65 8.71 0.62
C SER A 413 26.81 9.23 -0.23
N GLU A 414 26.53 10.05 -1.24
CA GLU A 414 27.55 10.78 -2.02
C GLU A 414 28.41 11.69 -1.13
N THR A 415 27.82 12.22 -0.06
CA THR A 415 28.47 13.04 0.95
C THR A 415 28.28 12.43 2.34
N PRO A 416 29.06 11.39 2.70
CA PRO A 416 28.89 10.73 3.99
C PRO A 416 29.17 11.69 5.16
N THR A 417 28.24 11.74 6.09
CA THR A 417 28.40 12.49 7.35
C THR A 417 28.79 11.55 8.48
N THR A 418 29.37 12.09 9.53
CA THR A 418 29.75 11.35 10.75
C THR A 418 29.02 11.91 11.96
N ARG A 419 28.96 11.09 13.00
CA ARG A 419 28.52 11.47 14.35
C ARG A 419 29.51 10.95 15.39
N ARG A 420 29.48 11.49 16.59
CA ARG A 420 30.27 11.01 17.71
C ARG A 420 29.54 9.90 18.47
N VAL A 421 30.27 8.84 18.81
CA VAL A 421 29.79 7.74 19.66
C VAL A 421 30.79 7.57 20.81
N ALA A 422 30.30 7.63 22.04
CA ALA A 422 31.11 7.56 23.24
C ALA A 422 31.45 6.11 23.60
N LEU A 423 32.74 5.74 23.59
CA LEU A 423 33.24 4.50 24.17
C LEU A 423 33.57 4.75 25.63
N THR A 424 32.98 3.98 26.53
CA THR A 424 33.19 4.03 27.98
C THR A 424 33.70 2.72 28.52
N ARG A 425 34.10 2.67 29.79
CA ARG A 425 34.57 1.46 30.44
C ARG A 425 33.58 0.31 30.35
N GLU A 426 32.28 0.57 30.49
CA GLU A 426 31.21 -0.40 30.37
C GLU A 426 30.45 -0.21 29.09
N VAL A 427 30.26 -1.28 28.33
CA VAL A 427 29.47 -1.32 27.10
C VAL A 427 28.54 -2.54 27.07
N PHE A 428 27.49 -2.47 26.26
CA PHE A 428 26.66 -3.62 25.93
C PHE A 428 26.95 -4.12 24.53
N ILE A 429 26.97 -5.43 24.37
CA ILE A 429 27.02 -6.14 23.09
C ILE A 429 25.83 -7.10 23.00
N GLU A 430 25.54 -7.65 21.80
CA GLU A 430 24.53 -8.71 21.67
C GLU A 430 24.97 -9.98 22.39
N ALA A 431 24.05 -10.63 23.10
CA ALA A 431 24.32 -11.91 23.77
C ALA A 431 24.81 -12.98 22.78
N ASP A 432 24.25 -13.00 21.56
CA ASP A 432 24.66 -13.91 20.49
C ASP A 432 26.06 -13.62 19.92
N ASP A 433 26.65 -12.47 20.23
CA ASP A 433 28.02 -12.12 19.83
C ASP A 433 29.08 -12.71 20.78
N PHE A 434 28.67 -13.42 21.80
CA PHE A 434 29.55 -14.14 22.72
C PHE A 434 29.20 -15.62 22.79
N ALA A 435 30.21 -16.49 22.85
CA ALA A 435 30.08 -17.90 23.16
C ALA A 435 31.24 -18.38 24.04
N GLU A 436 30.92 -18.95 25.21
CA GLU A 436 31.90 -19.55 26.11
C GLU A 436 32.55 -20.79 25.47
N VAL A 437 31.71 -21.65 24.85
CA VAL A 437 32.11 -22.79 24.05
C VAL A 437 31.69 -22.56 22.61
N PRO A 438 32.53 -21.95 21.79
CA PRO A 438 32.14 -21.53 20.45
C PRO A 438 31.98 -22.72 19.48
N PRO A 439 30.95 -22.72 18.64
CA PRO A 439 30.86 -23.70 17.55
C PRO A 439 31.93 -23.48 16.50
N PRO A 440 32.19 -24.47 15.60
CA PRO A 440 33.12 -24.31 14.49
C PRO A 440 32.83 -23.06 13.65
N LYS A 441 33.87 -22.33 13.24
CA LYS A 441 33.79 -21.10 12.45
C LYS A 441 33.06 -19.91 13.16
N PHE A 442 33.08 -19.90 14.50
CA PHE A 442 32.58 -18.76 15.26
C PHE A 442 33.63 -17.63 15.29
N PHE A 443 33.35 -16.55 14.59
CA PHE A 443 34.27 -15.39 14.46
C PHE A 443 33.82 -14.20 15.32
N ARG A 444 33.13 -14.45 16.41
CA ARG A 444 32.69 -13.46 17.40
C ARG A 444 33.52 -13.63 18.69
N LEU A 445 33.13 -12.93 19.76
CA LEU A 445 33.87 -12.92 21.02
C LEU A 445 33.78 -14.29 21.74
N LYS A 446 34.91 -14.74 22.25
CA LYS A 446 35.06 -15.97 23.02
C LYS A 446 36.19 -15.81 24.03
N PRO A 447 36.33 -16.67 25.06
CA PRO A 447 37.41 -16.62 26.00
C PRO A 447 38.78 -16.61 25.30
N GLY A 448 39.64 -15.63 25.66
CA GLY A 448 40.94 -15.40 25.05
C GLY A 448 40.91 -14.87 23.61
N GLY A 449 39.74 -14.72 22.99
CA GLY A 449 39.57 -14.27 21.63
C GLY A 449 39.57 -12.74 21.48
N GLU A 450 39.90 -12.28 20.26
CA GLU A 450 39.90 -10.87 19.91
C GLU A 450 38.84 -10.54 18.86
N VAL A 451 38.22 -9.38 19.04
CA VAL A 451 37.25 -8.80 18.07
C VAL A 451 37.41 -7.28 18.02
N ARG A 452 36.97 -6.65 16.94
CA ARG A 452 36.88 -5.19 16.84
C ARG A 452 35.50 -4.70 17.30
N LEU A 453 35.46 -3.78 18.24
CA LEU A 453 34.28 -2.94 18.46
C LEU A 453 34.20 -1.94 17.30
N LYS A 454 33.09 -1.95 16.57
CA LYS A 454 32.91 -1.13 15.35
C LYS A 454 33.10 0.35 15.67
N TYR A 455 33.83 1.07 14.83
CA TYR A 455 34.24 2.47 15.01
C TYR A 455 35.22 2.74 16.16
N ALA A 456 35.48 1.78 17.04
CA ALA A 456 36.37 1.93 18.19
C ALA A 456 37.69 1.17 18.01
N CYS A 457 37.97 0.20 18.85
CA CYS A 457 39.24 -0.51 18.92
C CYS A 457 39.07 -2.03 18.91
N ILE A 458 40.17 -2.76 18.86
CA ILE A 458 40.21 -4.21 19.10
C ILE A 458 40.15 -4.42 20.62
N ILE A 459 39.40 -5.44 21.03
CA ILE A 459 39.32 -5.91 22.41
C ILE A 459 39.65 -7.37 22.49
N LYS A 460 40.18 -7.82 23.65
CA LYS A 460 40.46 -9.23 23.97
C LYS A 460 39.67 -9.62 25.22
N CYS A 461 39.02 -10.78 25.16
CA CYS A 461 38.30 -11.34 26.31
C CYS A 461 39.30 -12.01 27.27
N ASP A 462 39.38 -11.51 28.50
CA ASP A 462 40.32 -11.99 29.51
C ASP A 462 39.66 -12.86 30.57
N GLU A 463 38.46 -12.44 31.06
CA GLU A 463 37.78 -13.10 32.18
C GLU A 463 36.27 -13.08 32.00
N LEU A 464 35.60 -14.11 32.53
CA LEU A 464 34.17 -14.24 32.59
C LEU A 464 33.69 -14.16 34.05
N VAL A 465 32.74 -13.25 34.32
CA VAL A 465 32.12 -13.17 35.66
C VAL A 465 30.75 -13.82 35.60
N LYS A 466 30.52 -14.74 36.52
CA LYS A 466 29.26 -15.48 36.66
C LYS A 466 28.65 -15.26 38.05
N ASP A 467 27.33 -15.27 38.10
CA ASP A 467 26.60 -15.25 39.35
C ASP A 467 26.63 -16.62 40.08
N ALA A 468 26.03 -16.68 41.27
CA ALA A 468 25.98 -17.91 42.09
C ALA A 468 25.26 -19.09 41.41
N THR A 469 24.47 -18.82 40.35
CA THR A 469 23.77 -19.85 39.56
C THR A 469 24.59 -20.32 38.34
N GLY A 470 25.77 -19.75 38.13
CA GLY A 470 26.63 -20.01 36.95
C GLY A 470 26.24 -19.23 35.71
N ARG A 471 25.29 -18.32 35.77
CA ARG A 471 24.89 -17.46 34.65
C ARG A 471 25.92 -16.36 34.45
N LEU A 472 26.32 -16.17 33.20
CA LEU A 472 27.23 -15.08 32.79
C LEU A 472 26.58 -13.73 33.04
N THR A 473 27.22 -12.85 33.81
CA THR A 473 26.75 -11.51 34.14
C THR A 473 27.62 -10.41 33.52
N GLU A 474 28.91 -10.69 33.29
CA GLU A 474 29.86 -9.71 32.80
C GLU A 474 31.00 -10.39 32.06
N ILE A 475 31.45 -9.76 30.97
CA ILE A 475 32.66 -10.17 30.21
C ILE A 475 33.72 -9.11 30.42
N ARG A 476 34.87 -9.46 30.98
CA ARG A 476 36.00 -8.54 31.17
C ARG A 476 36.95 -8.65 30.02
N CYS A 477 37.30 -7.50 29.45
CA CYS A 477 38.14 -7.39 28.28
C CYS A 477 39.20 -6.30 28.46
N THR A 478 40.33 -6.46 27.78
CA THR A 478 41.34 -5.41 27.59
C THR A 478 41.12 -4.76 26.20
N ALA A 479 41.12 -3.43 26.16
CA ALA A 479 41.01 -2.64 24.94
C ALA A 479 42.41 -2.28 24.40
N ASP A 480 42.69 -2.62 23.14
CA ASP A 480 43.89 -2.16 22.44
C ASP A 480 43.62 -0.80 21.76
N LEU A 481 43.79 0.28 22.53
CA LEU A 481 43.51 1.65 22.09
C LEU A 481 44.43 2.11 20.94
N THR A 482 45.54 1.41 20.69
CA THR A 482 46.43 1.70 19.56
C THR A 482 45.81 1.37 18.21
N THR A 483 44.73 0.56 18.21
CA THR A 483 44.00 0.11 17.02
C THR A 483 42.82 0.97 16.64
N ARG A 484 42.54 2.04 17.39
CA ARG A 484 41.49 3.03 17.08
C ARG A 484 41.85 3.92 15.89
N ALA A 485 40.89 4.67 15.38
CA ALA A 485 41.14 5.67 14.33
C ALA A 485 42.24 6.66 14.77
N GLY A 486 43.22 6.91 13.89
CA GLY A 486 44.40 7.72 14.17
C GLY A 486 45.45 7.06 15.05
N GLY A 487 45.25 5.84 15.52
CA GLY A 487 46.24 5.09 16.29
C GLY A 487 47.30 4.39 15.40
N PRO A 488 48.50 4.07 15.96
CA PRO A 488 49.59 3.49 15.19
C PRO A 488 49.29 2.11 14.61
N ASN A 489 48.37 1.36 15.23
CA ASN A 489 48.00 0.00 14.83
C ASN A 489 46.58 -0.07 14.20
N VAL A 490 46.05 1.04 13.68
CA VAL A 490 44.67 1.11 13.10
C VAL A 490 44.44 0.08 11.99
N ALA A 491 45.50 -0.27 11.24
CA ALA A 491 45.44 -1.24 10.14
C ALA A 491 45.41 -2.71 10.61
N ARG A 492 45.54 -2.98 11.93
CA ARG A 492 45.48 -4.35 12.48
C ARG A 492 44.10 -4.94 12.23
N LYS A 493 44.06 -6.13 11.63
CA LYS A 493 42.80 -6.82 11.28
C LYS A 493 42.55 -7.97 12.23
N VAL A 494 41.27 -8.13 12.61
CA VAL A 494 40.71 -9.31 13.29
C VAL A 494 39.51 -9.81 12.50
N LYS A 495 39.13 -11.08 12.68
CA LYS A 495 38.03 -11.69 11.89
C LYS A 495 36.64 -11.19 12.27
N GLY A 496 36.46 -10.82 13.54
CA GLY A 496 35.16 -10.41 14.08
C GLY A 496 35.06 -8.90 14.27
N THR A 497 33.88 -8.30 13.90
CA THR A 497 33.52 -6.93 14.25
C THR A 497 32.14 -6.95 14.89
N LEU A 498 32.03 -6.38 16.09
CA LEU A 498 30.80 -6.31 16.87
C LEU A 498 30.29 -4.87 16.91
N HIS A 499 28.98 -4.71 16.90
CA HIS A 499 28.35 -3.45 17.30
C HIS A 499 28.17 -3.45 18.83
N TRP A 500 28.00 -2.28 19.40
CA TRP A 500 27.99 -2.07 20.84
C TRP A 500 27.33 -0.73 21.17
N VAL A 501 26.95 -0.53 22.42
CA VAL A 501 26.54 0.77 22.94
C VAL A 501 27.16 1.01 24.31
N SER A 502 27.48 2.26 24.62
CA SER A 502 27.98 2.67 25.94
C SER A 502 26.92 2.40 27.02
N ALA A 503 27.30 1.80 28.14
CA ALA A 503 26.35 1.54 29.23
C ALA A 503 25.91 2.83 29.93
N SER A 504 26.79 3.86 30.01
CA SER A 504 26.48 5.12 30.68
C SER A 504 25.82 6.16 29.76
N ALA A 505 25.95 6.02 28.43
CA ALA A 505 25.41 6.98 27.46
C ALA A 505 24.29 6.41 26.58
N CYS A 506 23.90 5.15 26.77
CA CYS A 506 22.78 4.59 26.01
C CYS A 506 21.42 5.05 26.54
N ILE A 507 20.43 4.99 25.67
CA ILE A 507 19.01 5.13 26.01
C ILE A 507 18.30 3.78 25.89
N GLU A 508 17.18 3.63 26.57
CA GLU A 508 16.30 2.47 26.42
C GLU A 508 15.13 2.77 25.51
N ALA A 509 14.77 1.79 24.67
CA ALA A 509 13.58 1.90 23.87
C ALA A 509 12.93 0.51 23.67
N GLU A 510 11.61 0.53 23.47
CA GLU A 510 10.88 -0.64 23.01
C GLU A 510 11.22 -0.87 21.52
N VAL A 511 11.53 -2.11 21.16
CA VAL A 511 11.75 -2.50 19.76
C VAL A 511 10.81 -3.65 19.42
N ARG A 512 10.02 -3.43 18.37
CA ARG A 512 9.05 -4.38 17.84
C ARG A 512 9.64 -5.08 16.63
N LEU A 513 9.92 -6.36 16.77
CA LEU A 513 10.51 -7.19 15.73
C LEU A 513 9.39 -7.86 14.94
N TYR A 514 8.91 -7.18 13.91
CA TYR A 514 7.90 -7.73 13.01
C TYR A 514 8.50 -8.73 12.02
N ASP A 515 7.76 -9.80 11.75
CA ASP A 515 8.07 -10.83 10.75
C ASP A 515 6.83 -11.09 9.88
N ARG A 516 6.91 -12.08 8.96
CA ARG A 516 5.77 -12.51 8.13
C ARG A 516 4.64 -13.01 9.04
N LEU A 517 3.40 -12.60 8.72
CA LEU A 517 2.23 -12.97 9.51
C LEU A 517 1.84 -14.44 9.32
N PHE A 518 2.14 -15.04 8.16
CA PHE A 518 1.79 -16.41 7.83
C PHE A 518 3.02 -17.28 7.58
N THR A 519 2.89 -18.57 7.87
CA THR A 519 3.97 -19.56 7.72
C THR A 519 3.97 -20.26 6.35
N VAL A 520 2.91 -20.08 5.54
CA VAL A 520 2.73 -20.74 4.23
C VAL A 520 2.66 -19.71 3.10
N PRO A 521 3.10 -20.06 1.89
CA PRO A 521 3.09 -19.14 0.74
C PRO A 521 1.69 -18.67 0.34
N GLU A 522 0.67 -19.53 0.43
CA GLU A 522 -0.70 -19.27 -0.01
C GLU A 522 -1.72 -19.43 1.13
N PRO A 523 -1.73 -18.53 2.13
CA PRO A 523 -2.66 -18.65 3.26
C PRO A 523 -4.12 -18.52 2.85
N ALA A 524 -4.40 -17.94 1.68
CA ALA A 524 -5.76 -17.84 1.15
C ALA A 524 -6.34 -19.18 0.66
N ALA A 525 -5.48 -20.14 0.30
CA ALA A 525 -5.86 -21.48 -0.14
C ALA A 525 -6.17 -22.44 1.02
N GLU A 526 -5.73 -22.09 2.24
CA GLU A 526 -5.98 -22.89 3.42
C GLU A 526 -7.47 -22.87 3.81
N GLU A 527 -7.99 -24.03 4.23
CA GLU A 527 -9.37 -24.16 4.71
C GLU A 527 -9.61 -23.25 5.92
N ASP A 528 -8.64 -23.22 6.85
CA ASP A 528 -8.62 -22.34 8.00
C ASP A 528 -7.28 -21.58 8.06
N PHE A 529 -7.26 -20.39 7.49
CA PHE A 529 -6.06 -19.56 7.44
C PHE A 529 -5.56 -19.08 8.81
N LEU A 530 -6.39 -19.16 9.86
CA LEU A 530 -5.98 -18.81 11.23
C LEU A 530 -4.98 -19.82 11.80
N LYS A 531 -5.00 -21.08 11.34
CA LYS A 531 -4.07 -22.12 11.79
C LYS A 531 -2.64 -21.96 11.26
N VAL A 532 -2.46 -21.19 10.22
CA VAL A 532 -1.15 -20.95 9.61
C VAL A 532 -0.57 -19.56 9.95
N ILE A 533 -1.12 -18.93 10.98
CA ILE A 533 -0.55 -17.69 11.53
C ILE A 533 0.79 -18.00 12.19
N ASN A 534 1.79 -17.16 11.93
CA ASN A 534 3.10 -17.22 12.57
C ASN A 534 3.01 -16.67 14.01
N PRO A 535 3.17 -17.49 15.05
CA PRO A 535 3.10 -17.05 16.43
C PRO A 535 4.24 -16.10 16.81
N GLN A 536 5.33 -16.08 16.04
CA GLN A 536 6.48 -15.20 16.22
C GLN A 536 6.44 -14.00 15.25
N SER A 537 5.29 -13.70 14.65
CA SER A 537 5.13 -12.55 13.74
C SER A 537 5.39 -11.19 14.39
N LEU A 538 5.39 -11.14 15.73
CA LEU A 538 5.76 -9.98 16.54
C LEU A 538 6.48 -10.45 17.82
N THR A 539 7.71 -9.97 18.00
CA THR A 539 8.47 -10.09 19.25
C THR A 539 8.78 -8.69 19.76
N VAL A 540 8.54 -8.42 21.03
CA VAL A 540 8.82 -7.12 21.66
C VAL A 540 10.00 -7.28 22.61
N VAL A 541 10.99 -6.39 22.48
CA VAL A 541 12.19 -6.36 23.34
C VAL A 541 12.47 -4.94 23.84
N THR A 542 13.13 -4.84 24.99
CA THR A 542 13.71 -3.59 25.47
C THR A 542 15.17 -3.54 25.04
N ALA A 543 15.51 -2.62 24.16
CA ALA A 543 16.84 -2.49 23.57
C ALA A 543 17.64 -1.35 24.23
N LYS A 544 18.98 -1.47 24.17
CA LYS A 544 19.93 -0.41 24.49
C LYS A 544 20.35 0.25 23.17
N LEU A 545 20.13 1.55 23.04
CA LEU A 545 20.36 2.30 21.81
C LEU A 545 21.40 3.38 22.05
N GLU A 546 22.20 3.74 21.03
CA GLU A 546 23.08 4.90 21.10
C GLU A 546 22.29 6.20 21.36
N ALA A 547 22.92 7.16 22.06
CA ALA A 547 22.27 8.39 22.52
C ALA A 547 21.65 9.23 21.38
N SER A 548 22.22 9.20 20.16
CA SER A 548 21.72 9.97 19.03
C SER A 548 20.30 9.57 18.58
N LEU A 549 19.80 8.41 18.99
CA LEU A 549 18.44 7.96 18.73
C LEU A 549 17.39 8.59 19.66
N ALA A 550 17.80 9.38 20.67
CA ALA A 550 16.87 10.20 21.46
C ALA A 550 16.15 11.25 20.60
N GLU A 551 16.80 11.70 19.53
CA GLU A 551 16.28 12.69 18.57
C GLU A 551 15.79 12.03 17.27
N ALA A 552 15.39 10.76 17.33
CA ALA A 552 14.93 10.02 16.14
C ALA A 552 13.67 10.67 15.54
N SER A 553 13.65 10.75 14.21
CA SER A 553 12.55 11.33 13.43
C SER A 553 11.73 10.25 12.72
N ALA A 554 10.39 10.44 12.68
CA ALA A 554 9.48 9.59 11.93
C ALA A 554 9.72 9.62 10.40
N ASN A 555 10.36 10.69 9.91
CA ASN A 555 10.69 10.85 8.49
C ASN A 555 11.96 10.09 8.09
N GLU A 556 12.76 9.67 9.07
CA GLU A 556 14.00 8.96 8.83
C GLU A 556 13.82 7.45 8.92
N ARG A 557 14.77 6.73 8.34
CA ARG A 557 14.89 5.28 8.44
C ARG A 557 16.26 4.96 9.01
N TYR A 558 16.32 3.94 9.86
CA TYR A 558 17.54 3.57 10.58
C TYR A 558 17.95 2.14 10.24
N GLN A 559 19.22 1.92 10.01
CA GLN A 559 19.78 0.59 10.07
C GLN A 559 20.41 0.41 11.45
N PHE A 560 19.82 -0.44 12.29
CA PHE A 560 20.55 -0.93 13.45
C PHE A 560 21.59 -1.91 12.95
N GLU A 561 22.84 -1.50 13.09
CA GLU A 561 24.00 -2.15 12.49
C GLU A 561 24.01 -3.65 12.77
N ARG A 562 24.12 -4.47 11.70
CA ARG A 562 24.09 -5.93 11.72
C ARG A 562 22.72 -6.57 12.09
N LEU A 563 21.70 -5.81 12.46
CA LEU A 563 20.42 -6.31 12.95
C LEU A 563 19.28 -6.20 11.92
N GLY A 564 19.11 -5.04 11.33
CA GLY A 564 18.02 -4.80 10.39
C GLY A 564 17.77 -3.33 10.13
N TYR A 565 16.65 -3.06 9.45
CA TYR A 565 16.15 -1.71 9.21
C TYR A 565 14.95 -1.44 10.10
N PHE A 566 14.89 -0.22 10.63
CA PHE A 566 13.91 0.20 11.64
C PHE A 566 13.36 1.58 11.32
N ALA A 567 12.13 1.81 11.77
CA ALA A 567 11.46 3.11 11.72
C ALA A 567 10.88 3.45 13.09
N LEU A 568 10.85 4.74 13.43
CA LEU A 568 10.18 5.21 14.65
C LEU A 568 8.66 4.97 14.51
N GLU A 569 8.03 4.44 15.56
CA GLU A 569 6.58 4.29 15.64
C GLU A 569 5.93 5.67 15.80
N THR A 570 4.95 5.95 14.95
CA THR A 570 4.25 7.24 14.90
C THR A 570 2.96 7.28 15.74
N LYS A 571 2.45 6.10 16.12
CA LYS A 571 1.24 5.96 16.93
C LYS A 571 1.60 5.43 18.33
N THR A 572 2.06 6.33 19.21
CA THR A 572 2.32 5.98 20.61
C THR A 572 1.25 6.59 21.50
N ALA A 573 0.80 5.84 22.49
CA ALA A 573 -0.14 6.33 23.50
C ALA A 573 0.52 7.27 24.52
N GLU A 574 1.86 7.19 24.65
CA GLU A 574 2.64 7.92 25.66
C GLU A 574 3.62 8.88 24.99
N PRO A 575 3.46 10.21 25.17
CA PRO A 575 4.43 11.18 24.68
C PRO A 575 5.82 10.92 25.26
N GLY A 576 6.85 10.98 24.40
CA GLY A 576 8.25 10.79 24.81
C GLY A 576 8.72 9.34 24.90
N ARG A 577 7.84 8.34 24.74
CA ARG A 577 8.24 6.94 24.65
C ARG A 577 8.76 6.63 23.26
N LEU A 578 10.01 6.19 23.19
CA LEU A 578 10.62 5.75 21.93
C LEU A 578 10.27 4.29 21.65
N ILE A 579 9.65 4.06 20.50
CA ILE A 579 9.32 2.73 20.01
C ILE A 579 9.81 2.60 18.59
N PHE A 580 10.57 1.56 18.29
CA PHE A 580 11.07 1.28 16.94
C PHE A 580 10.44 0.03 16.36
N ASN A 581 9.90 0.13 15.16
CA ASN A 581 9.36 -0.98 14.39
C ASN A 581 10.46 -1.53 13.45
N ARG A 582 10.74 -2.83 13.51
CA ARG A 582 11.58 -3.46 12.50
C ARG A 582 10.85 -3.46 11.16
N THR A 583 11.35 -2.68 10.22
CA THR A 583 10.85 -2.64 8.86
C THR A 583 11.16 -3.96 8.15
N ILE A 584 12.44 -4.38 8.19
CA ILE A 584 12.90 -5.64 7.59
C ILE A 584 14.25 -6.07 8.18
N SER A 585 14.54 -7.36 8.18
CA SER A 585 15.85 -7.93 8.49
C SER A 585 16.87 -7.64 7.38
N LEU A 586 18.17 -7.66 7.69
CA LEU A 586 19.24 -7.45 6.68
C LEU A 586 19.31 -8.56 5.62
N LYS A 587 18.93 -9.77 5.98
CA LYS A 587 18.92 -10.94 5.11
C LYS A 587 17.57 -11.61 5.16
N ASP A 588 17.21 -12.33 4.11
CA ASP A 588 16.03 -13.19 4.16
C ASP A 588 16.28 -14.33 5.17
N THR A 589 15.49 -14.34 6.23
CA THR A 589 15.54 -15.36 7.29
C THR A 589 14.67 -16.57 6.97
N TRP A 590 13.89 -16.51 5.89
CA TRP A 590 12.99 -17.57 5.40
C TRP A 590 13.58 -18.35 4.21
N ALA A 591 14.66 -17.84 3.59
CA ALA A 591 15.38 -18.59 2.57
C ALA A 591 16.02 -19.84 3.21
N LYS A 592 15.67 -21.01 2.69
CA LYS A 592 16.25 -22.30 3.11
C LYS A 592 17.60 -22.54 2.46
#